data_3cf45539eb7115c9005da591531c5cf5
#
_entry.id   3cf45539eb7115c9005da591531c5cf5
#
_cell.length_a   1.000
_cell.length_b   1.000
_cell.length_c   1.000
_cell.angle_alpha   90.00
_cell.angle_beta   90.00
_cell.angle_gamma   90.00
#
_symmetry.space_group_name_H-M   'P 1'
#
loop_
_entity.id
_entity.type
_entity.pdbx_description
1 polymer ?
#
loop_
_entity_poly.entity_id
_entity_poly.type
_entity_poly.pdbx_seq_one_letter_code
_entity_poly.pdbx_strand_id
1 'polypeptide(L)'
;ATLMLLEEGKFNLDDPIAKYLPELKDMKVWTGGTQDAPKLEPLKRPITIKHLLTHTSGLIYDFSGDDDLTKLWRSADLWSGPGLTNFITKLGKLPLKHQPGDAYTYGVNQDVLGALIERVSGKTFGVFLNERLFRPLRMADTGFDVPEAKMNRLAKTYKHGPDGELVEDKPSLETWPEPGRGIEAGGAGIFSTAGDFARFAQMLCNGGTLEGRLGFRHAALPPIEVTEIDVRVWPIRIQL
;
A
#
# COMPACT_ATOMS: atom_id res chain seq x y z
N ALA A 1 -3.60 10.16 -1.81
CA ALA A 1 -2.91 10.74 -0.65
C ALA A 1 -1.51 11.27 -1.04
N THR A 2 -0.60 10.43 -1.51
CA THR A 2 0.77 10.85 -1.91
C THR A 2 0.74 12.00 -2.92
N LEU A 3 -0.07 11.90 -3.97
CA LEU A 3 -0.21 12.96 -4.99
C LEU A 3 -0.76 14.28 -4.43
N MET A 4 -1.57 14.25 -3.37
CA MET A 4 -2.03 15.48 -2.70
C MET A 4 -0.86 16.26 -2.08
N LEU A 5 0.07 15.55 -1.43
CA LEU A 5 1.27 16.15 -0.85
C LEU A 5 2.27 16.61 -1.92
N LEU A 6 2.33 15.92 -3.06
CA LEU A 6 3.08 16.36 -4.23
C LEU A 6 2.53 17.68 -4.77
N GLU A 7 1.22 17.81 -4.95
CA GLU A 7 0.55 19.04 -5.39
C GLU A 7 0.75 20.20 -4.40
N GLU A 8 0.90 19.90 -3.13
CA GLU A 8 1.23 20.88 -2.08
C GLU A 8 2.72 21.25 -2.05
N GLY A 9 3.53 20.70 -2.96
CA GLY A 9 4.97 20.98 -3.02
C GLY A 9 5.78 20.43 -1.85
N LYS A 10 5.27 19.40 -1.16
CA LYS A 10 5.95 18.81 0.00
C LYS A 10 7.17 17.98 -0.39
N PHE A 11 7.20 17.47 -1.61
CA PHE A 11 8.30 16.73 -2.22
C PHE A 11 8.19 16.73 -3.74
N ASN A 12 9.21 16.24 -4.43
CA ASN A 12 9.20 15.98 -5.86
C ASN A 12 9.25 14.46 -6.12
N LEU A 13 8.75 14.02 -7.29
CA LEU A 13 8.74 12.60 -7.66
C LEU A 13 10.15 11.98 -7.71
N ASP A 14 11.14 12.76 -8.12
CA ASP A 14 12.53 12.31 -8.24
C ASP A 14 13.33 12.50 -6.94
N ASP A 15 12.72 13.02 -5.87
CA ASP A 15 13.37 13.09 -4.56
C ASP A 15 13.74 11.68 -4.07
N PRO A 16 14.97 11.46 -3.59
CA PRO A 16 15.33 10.23 -2.89
C PRO A 16 14.42 10.00 -1.69
N ILE A 17 13.85 8.81 -1.57
CA ILE A 17 13.00 8.47 -0.43
C ILE A 17 13.74 8.60 0.91
N ALA A 18 15.04 8.34 0.92
CA ALA A 18 15.91 8.47 2.09
C ALA A 18 16.00 9.90 2.66
N LYS A 19 15.61 10.92 1.90
CA LYS A 19 15.46 12.30 2.40
C LYS A 19 14.38 12.40 3.49
N TYR A 20 13.36 11.55 3.41
CA TYR A 20 12.20 11.52 4.31
C TYR A 20 12.22 10.32 5.25
N LEU A 21 12.71 9.18 4.75
CA LEU A 21 12.84 7.91 5.46
C LEU A 21 14.32 7.50 5.44
N PRO A 22 15.17 8.10 6.31
CA PRO A 22 16.61 7.86 6.31
C PRO A 22 16.98 6.40 6.59
N GLU A 23 16.08 5.63 7.18
CA GLU A 23 16.22 4.19 7.42
C GLU A 23 16.45 3.40 6.12
N LEU A 24 16.01 3.92 4.97
CA LEU A 24 16.14 3.28 3.65
C LEU A 24 17.40 3.73 2.88
N LYS A 25 18.29 4.52 3.50
CA LYS A 25 19.45 5.11 2.83
C LYS A 25 20.46 4.06 2.36
N ASP A 26 20.74 3.09 3.21
CA ASP A 26 21.86 2.16 3.03
C ASP A 26 21.41 0.76 2.55
N MET A 27 20.23 0.67 1.97
CA MET A 27 19.74 -0.56 1.37
C MET A 27 20.70 -1.06 0.28
N LYS A 28 20.69 -2.36 0.05
CA LYS A 28 21.53 -3.03 -0.94
C LYS A 28 20.67 -3.84 -1.89
N VAL A 29 21.25 -4.31 -3.00
CA VAL A 29 20.58 -5.16 -3.97
C VAL A 29 21.10 -6.59 -3.82
N TRP A 30 20.19 -7.54 -3.82
CA TRP A 30 20.49 -8.96 -3.86
C TRP A 30 21.10 -9.36 -5.22
N THR A 31 22.25 -10.02 -5.19
CA THR A 31 22.92 -10.51 -6.40
C THR A 31 23.07 -12.04 -6.40
N GLY A 32 22.55 -12.72 -5.37
CA GLY A 32 22.61 -14.16 -5.21
C GLY A 32 23.01 -14.58 -3.79
N GLY A 33 23.45 -15.81 -3.65
CA GLY A 33 23.75 -16.42 -2.35
C GLY A 33 22.55 -17.13 -1.76
N THR A 34 22.62 -17.42 -0.47
CA THR A 34 21.54 -18.05 0.31
C THR A 34 20.98 -17.07 1.32
N GLN A 35 19.84 -17.42 1.94
CA GLN A 35 19.24 -16.62 3.01
C GLN A 35 20.26 -16.28 4.12
N ASP A 36 21.12 -17.26 4.51
CA ASP A 36 22.10 -17.10 5.58
C ASP A 36 23.43 -16.47 5.13
N ALA A 37 23.70 -16.47 3.83
CA ALA A 37 24.91 -15.93 3.22
C ALA A 37 24.57 -15.11 1.96
N PRO A 38 23.84 -13.98 2.09
CA PRO A 38 23.43 -13.19 0.96
C PRO A 38 24.62 -12.49 0.29
N LYS A 39 24.65 -12.50 -1.03
CA LYS A 39 25.54 -11.66 -1.82
C LYS A 39 24.83 -10.39 -2.20
N LEU A 40 25.40 -9.27 -1.82
CA LEU A 40 24.75 -7.96 -1.92
C LEU A 40 25.69 -6.98 -2.65
N GLU A 41 25.11 -6.09 -3.46
CA GLU A 41 25.80 -4.95 -4.04
C GLU A 41 25.19 -3.62 -3.58
N PRO A 42 25.94 -2.52 -3.61
CA PRO A 42 25.41 -1.19 -3.32
C PRO A 42 24.36 -0.76 -4.35
N LEU A 43 23.52 0.19 -3.97
CA LEU A 43 22.61 0.87 -4.90
C LEU A 43 23.44 1.69 -5.91
N LYS A 44 23.13 1.55 -7.21
CA LYS A 44 23.70 2.39 -8.30
C LYS A 44 23.00 3.76 -8.36
N ARG A 45 21.78 3.83 -7.86
CA ARG A 45 20.97 5.05 -7.76
C ARG A 45 20.02 4.96 -6.55
N PRO A 46 19.62 6.10 -5.96
CA PRO A 46 18.71 6.07 -4.83
C PRO A 46 17.31 5.59 -5.25
N ILE A 47 16.57 5.03 -4.29
CA ILE A 47 15.13 4.81 -4.45
C ILE A 47 14.46 6.20 -4.44
N THR A 48 13.63 6.51 -5.45
CA THR A 48 12.87 7.75 -5.51
C THR A 48 11.39 7.50 -5.18
N ILE A 49 10.64 8.56 -4.88
CA ILE A 49 9.19 8.49 -4.68
C ILE A 49 8.51 7.96 -5.95
N LYS A 50 9.01 8.34 -7.14
CA LYS A 50 8.55 7.81 -8.43
C LYS A 50 8.69 6.29 -8.52
N HIS A 51 9.83 5.73 -8.09
CA HIS A 51 10.05 4.28 -8.09
C HIS A 51 9.03 3.54 -7.22
N LEU A 52 8.63 4.12 -6.09
CA LEU A 52 7.58 3.55 -5.22
C LEU A 52 6.20 3.59 -5.89
N LEU A 53 5.82 4.73 -6.49
CA LEU A 53 4.54 4.90 -7.17
C LEU A 53 4.39 3.97 -8.39
N THR A 54 5.49 3.61 -9.04
CA THR A 54 5.51 2.77 -10.25
C THR A 54 5.88 1.32 -9.98
N HIS A 55 6.06 0.92 -8.71
CA HIS A 55 6.56 -0.42 -8.33
C HIS A 55 7.88 -0.81 -9.02
N THR A 56 8.79 0.15 -9.19
CA THR A 56 10.11 -0.09 -9.79
C THR A 56 11.26 0.08 -8.80
N SER A 57 10.97 0.12 -7.50
CA SER A 57 11.98 0.29 -6.45
C SER A 57 12.86 -0.93 -6.20
N GLY A 58 12.40 -2.14 -6.57
CA GLY A 58 13.04 -3.42 -6.23
C GLY A 58 12.55 -4.03 -4.91
N LEU A 59 11.63 -3.37 -4.19
CA LEU A 59 10.96 -3.92 -3.01
C LEU A 59 10.01 -5.06 -3.42
N ILE A 60 9.93 -6.11 -2.58
CA ILE A 60 9.06 -7.27 -2.80
C ILE A 60 8.04 -7.41 -1.66
N TYR A 61 7.20 -8.44 -1.72
CA TYR A 61 6.48 -8.99 -0.57
C TYR A 61 7.15 -10.28 -0.10
N ASP A 62 6.99 -10.62 1.17
CA ASP A 62 7.48 -11.85 1.80
C ASP A 62 6.80 -13.14 1.30
N PHE A 63 5.71 -13.00 0.55
CA PHE A 63 4.98 -14.08 -0.12
C PHE A 63 5.24 -14.14 -1.64
N SER A 64 6.20 -13.37 -2.17
CA SER A 64 6.44 -13.27 -3.63
C SER A 64 7.02 -14.54 -4.26
N GLY A 65 7.39 -15.55 -3.48
CA GLY A 65 7.95 -16.82 -3.95
C GLY A 65 8.58 -17.65 -2.81
N ASP A 66 9.43 -18.60 -3.19
CA ASP A 66 10.15 -19.48 -2.25
C ASP A 66 11.68 -19.48 -2.48
N ASP A 67 12.20 -18.49 -3.20
CA ASP A 67 13.63 -18.28 -3.35
C ASP A 67 14.26 -17.75 -2.04
N ASP A 68 15.59 -17.76 -1.98
CA ASP A 68 16.33 -17.39 -0.77
C ASP A 68 16.13 -15.91 -0.41
N LEU A 69 15.92 -15.01 -1.39
CA LEU A 69 15.58 -13.63 -1.13
C LEU A 69 14.23 -13.51 -0.42
N THR A 70 13.22 -14.21 -0.93
CA THR A 70 11.86 -14.19 -0.34
C THR A 70 11.86 -14.81 1.05
N LYS A 71 12.63 -15.90 1.28
CA LYS A 71 12.81 -16.48 2.62
C LYS A 71 13.45 -15.49 3.60
N LEU A 72 14.48 -14.75 3.16
CA LEU A 72 15.10 -13.70 3.96
C LEU A 72 14.08 -12.60 4.35
N TRP A 73 13.27 -12.15 3.39
CA TRP A 73 12.22 -11.17 3.65
C TRP A 73 11.17 -11.69 4.63
N ARG A 74 10.75 -12.95 4.48
CA ARG A 74 9.79 -13.60 5.37
C ARG A 74 10.30 -13.69 6.82
N SER A 75 11.60 -13.99 6.98
CA SER A 75 12.22 -14.09 8.32
C SER A 75 12.32 -12.74 9.05
N ALA A 76 12.21 -11.63 8.36
CA ALA A 76 12.27 -10.30 8.96
C ALA A 76 11.00 -9.91 9.71
N ASP A 77 9.89 -10.64 9.50
CA ASP A 77 8.61 -10.40 10.15
C ASP A 77 8.22 -8.90 10.15
N LEU A 78 8.14 -8.34 8.94
CA LEU A 78 7.94 -6.90 8.72
C LEU A 78 6.70 -6.35 9.43
N TRP A 79 5.67 -7.18 9.52
CA TRP A 79 4.35 -6.79 10.01
C TRP A 79 4.18 -6.89 11.52
N SER A 80 5.17 -7.39 12.24
CA SER A 80 5.14 -7.45 13.70
C SER A 80 5.56 -6.14 14.34
N GLY A 81 4.91 -5.79 15.45
CA GLY A 81 5.14 -4.54 16.18
C GLY A 81 4.35 -3.34 15.64
N PRO A 82 4.27 -2.26 16.41
CA PRO A 82 3.37 -1.16 16.14
C PRO A 82 3.91 -0.18 15.10
N GLY A 83 3.00 0.30 14.23
CA GLY A 83 3.19 1.46 13.37
C GLY A 83 4.15 1.28 12.20
N LEU A 84 4.00 2.17 11.22
CA LEU A 84 4.82 2.18 10.01
C LEU A 84 6.29 2.52 10.27
N THR A 85 6.62 3.23 11.34
CA THR A 85 8.02 3.50 11.73
C THR A 85 8.78 2.21 12.02
N ASN A 86 8.18 1.27 12.77
CA ASN A 86 8.79 -0.03 13.05
C ASN A 86 8.95 -0.85 11.76
N PHE A 87 7.92 -0.86 10.92
CA PHE A 87 7.96 -1.49 9.60
C PHE A 87 9.15 -0.97 8.75
N ILE A 88 9.30 0.35 8.61
CA ILE A 88 10.39 0.97 7.84
C ILE A 88 11.77 0.66 8.42
N THR A 89 11.90 0.61 9.75
CA THR A 89 13.17 0.27 10.42
C THR A 89 13.61 -1.16 10.10
N LYS A 90 12.67 -2.10 10.05
CA LYS A 90 12.95 -3.48 9.64
C LYS A 90 13.24 -3.57 8.15
N LEU A 91 12.43 -2.91 7.33
CA LEU A 91 12.55 -2.90 5.87
C LEU A 91 13.92 -2.41 5.41
N GLY A 92 14.47 -1.36 6.05
CA GLY A 92 15.77 -0.79 5.70
C GLY A 92 16.95 -1.75 5.84
N LYS A 93 16.77 -2.90 6.50
CA LYS A 93 17.78 -3.94 6.66
C LYS A 93 17.73 -5.00 5.56
N LEU A 94 16.70 -4.99 4.72
CA LEU A 94 16.46 -6.00 3.70
C LEU A 94 17.00 -5.57 2.33
N PRO A 95 17.49 -6.52 1.52
CA PRO A 95 17.96 -6.20 0.18
C PRO A 95 16.80 -6.07 -0.80
N LEU A 96 16.99 -5.23 -1.81
CA LEU A 96 16.14 -5.12 -2.98
C LEU A 96 16.36 -6.30 -3.93
N LYS A 97 15.36 -6.63 -4.72
CA LYS A 97 15.43 -7.67 -5.76
C LYS A 97 16.26 -7.24 -6.97
N HIS A 98 16.24 -5.96 -7.32
CA HIS A 98 16.97 -5.37 -8.43
C HIS A 98 17.29 -3.91 -8.13
N GLN A 99 18.13 -3.30 -8.95
CA GLN A 99 18.41 -1.87 -8.83
C GLN A 99 17.15 -1.02 -9.05
N PRO A 100 16.98 0.07 -8.30
CA PRO A 100 15.82 0.96 -8.47
C PRO A 100 15.70 1.46 -9.91
N GLY A 101 14.51 1.30 -10.51
CA GLY A 101 14.20 1.70 -11.87
C GLY A 101 14.47 0.66 -12.96
N ASP A 102 15.13 -0.46 -12.65
CA ASP A 102 15.50 -1.44 -13.68
C ASP A 102 14.34 -2.35 -14.11
N ALA A 103 13.39 -2.64 -13.23
CA ALA A 103 12.26 -3.52 -13.52
C ALA A 103 11.02 -3.19 -12.66
N TYR A 104 9.86 -3.65 -13.11
CA TYR A 104 8.66 -3.69 -12.30
C TYR A 104 8.69 -4.89 -11.36
N THR A 105 8.43 -4.66 -10.08
CA THR A 105 8.22 -5.72 -9.09
C THR A 105 7.14 -5.29 -8.10
N TYR A 106 6.05 -6.04 -8.08
CA TYR A 106 4.99 -5.82 -7.09
C TYR A 106 5.51 -6.12 -5.68
N GLY A 107 5.31 -5.19 -4.76
CA GLY A 107 5.86 -5.29 -3.40
C GLY A 107 5.35 -4.17 -2.49
N VAL A 108 5.93 -4.05 -1.30
CA VAL A 108 5.51 -3.16 -0.20
C VAL A 108 5.65 -1.65 -0.47
N ASN A 109 5.64 -1.26 -1.73
CA ASN A 109 5.85 0.13 -2.13
C ASN A 109 4.78 1.08 -1.55
N GLN A 110 3.51 0.64 -1.53
CA GLN A 110 2.41 1.46 -1.02
C GLN A 110 2.49 1.64 0.49
N ASP A 111 3.03 0.66 1.21
CA ASP A 111 3.27 0.73 2.65
C ASP A 111 4.36 1.75 2.97
N VAL A 112 5.42 1.79 2.15
CA VAL A 112 6.47 2.82 2.23
C VAL A 112 5.91 4.21 1.93
N LEU A 113 4.99 4.33 0.97
CA LEU A 113 4.30 5.60 0.71
C LEU A 113 3.39 6.01 1.87
N GLY A 114 2.77 5.06 2.58
CA GLY A 114 2.05 5.33 3.83
C GLY A 114 2.97 5.95 4.88
N ALA A 115 4.15 5.37 5.09
CA ALA A 115 5.15 5.92 6.01
C ALA A 115 5.68 7.30 5.56
N LEU A 116 5.85 7.53 4.26
CA LEU A 116 6.19 8.85 3.72
C LEU A 116 5.13 9.89 4.09
N ILE A 117 3.85 9.53 3.95
CA ILE A 117 2.73 10.42 4.30
C ILE A 117 2.78 10.77 5.79
N GLU A 118 3.01 9.80 6.67
CA GLU A 118 3.16 10.06 8.12
C GLU A 118 4.30 11.02 8.40
N ARG A 119 5.47 10.76 7.82
CA ARG A 119 6.67 11.56 8.04
C ARG A 119 6.52 13.01 7.57
N VAL A 120 5.86 13.20 6.41
CA VAL A 120 5.69 14.53 5.79
C VAL A 120 4.54 15.32 6.41
N SER A 121 3.47 14.64 6.81
CA SER A 121 2.28 15.28 7.37
C SER A 121 2.33 15.47 8.89
N GLY A 122 3.16 14.69 9.60
CA GLY A 122 3.19 14.64 11.06
C GLY A 122 1.95 13.98 11.69
N LYS A 123 1.17 13.24 10.90
CA LYS A 123 -0.05 12.54 11.34
C LYS A 123 0.09 11.05 11.04
N THR A 124 -0.65 10.19 11.77
CA THR A 124 -0.75 8.79 11.34
C THR A 124 -1.42 8.72 9.97
N PHE A 125 -1.15 7.65 9.24
CA PHE A 125 -1.66 7.50 7.88
C PHE A 125 -3.19 7.49 7.84
N GLY A 126 -3.83 6.79 8.78
CA GLY A 126 -5.29 6.76 8.89
C GLY A 126 -5.91 8.11 9.24
N VAL A 127 -5.29 8.86 10.16
CA VAL A 127 -5.73 10.22 10.49
C VAL A 127 -5.63 11.12 9.27
N PHE A 128 -4.51 11.05 8.53
CA PHE A 128 -4.34 11.83 7.30
C PHE A 128 -5.43 11.48 6.27
N LEU A 129 -5.65 10.19 6.01
CA LEU A 129 -6.68 9.76 5.05
C LEU A 129 -8.09 10.18 5.49
N ASN A 130 -8.41 10.03 6.76
CA ASN A 130 -9.71 10.41 7.28
C ASN A 130 -9.97 11.91 7.11
N GLU A 131 -9.03 12.75 7.51
CA GLU A 131 -9.20 14.22 7.43
C GLU A 131 -9.21 14.74 5.99
N ARG A 132 -8.39 14.15 5.12
CA ARG A 132 -8.13 14.69 3.80
C ARG A 132 -8.95 14.03 2.68
N LEU A 133 -9.46 12.80 2.90
CA LEU A 133 -10.20 12.02 1.91
C LEU A 133 -11.55 11.56 2.45
N PHE A 134 -11.56 10.72 3.50
CA PHE A 134 -12.77 10.01 3.86
C PHE A 134 -13.87 10.95 4.36
N ARG A 135 -13.56 11.82 5.31
CA ARG A 135 -14.53 12.79 5.84
C ARG A 135 -15.03 13.81 4.80
N PRO A 136 -14.15 14.45 3.97
CA PRO A 136 -14.62 15.32 2.90
C PRO A 136 -15.51 14.63 1.88
N LEU A 137 -15.25 13.37 1.56
CA LEU A 137 -16.03 12.57 0.63
C LEU A 137 -17.25 11.89 1.31
N ARG A 138 -17.46 12.07 2.62
CA ARG A 138 -18.50 11.40 3.41
C ARG A 138 -18.45 9.88 3.35
N MET A 139 -17.24 9.32 3.36
CA MET A 139 -16.96 7.89 3.40
C MET A 139 -16.95 7.43 4.86
N ALA A 140 -18.15 7.32 5.45
CA ALA A 140 -18.32 7.13 6.90
C ALA A 140 -18.02 5.71 7.40
N ASP A 141 -17.90 4.76 6.49
CA ASP A 141 -17.63 3.36 6.78
C ASP A 141 -16.26 2.94 6.19
N THR A 142 -15.34 3.91 6.03
CA THR A 142 -14.01 3.65 5.47
C THR A 142 -12.92 4.01 6.48
N GLY A 143 -11.99 3.06 6.72
CA GLY A 143 -10.88 3.25 7.65
C GLY A 143 -10.05 1.98 7.84
N PHE A 144 -9.04 2.05 8.70
CA PHE A 144 -8.20 0.89 9.05
C PHE A 144 -8.81 0.02 10.14
N ASP A 145 -9.86 0.48 10.80
CA ASP A 145 -10.58 -0.23 11.85
C ASP A 145 -12.08 -0.30 11.53
N VAL A 146 -12.71 -1.38 11.95
CA VAL A 146 -14.16 -1.51 11.95
C VAL A 146 -14.66 -1.36 13.39
N PRO A 147 -15.44 -0.32 13.72
CA PRO A 147 -16.00 -0.16 15.05
C PRO A 147 -16.83 -1.38 15.46
N GLU A 148 -16.79 -1.77 16.74
CA GLU A 148 -17.48 -2.94 17.25
C GLU A 148 -18.97 -2.96 16.88
N ALA A 149 -19.64 -1.81 16.95
CA ALA A 149 -21.05 -1.66 16.59
C ALA A 149 -21.33 -1.95 15.08
N LYS A 150 -20.30 -2.04 14.24
CA LYS A 150 -20.41 -2.31 12.80
C LYS A 150 -19.83 -3.67 12.40
N MET A 151 -19.28 -4.45 13.33
CA MET A 151 -18.65 -5.75 13.04
C MET A 151 -19.62 -6.75 12.41
N ASN A 152 -20.92 -6.68 12.73
CA ASN A 152 -21.95 -7.51 12.12
C ASN A 152 -22.18 -7.23 10.62
N ARG A 153 -21.63 -6.13 10.10
CA ARG A 153 -21.68 -5.78 8.67
C ARG A 153 -20.43 -6.21 7.90
N LEU A 154 -19.43 -6.74 8.61
CA LEU A 154 -18.21 -7.20 7.97
C LEU A 154 -18.52 -8.41 7.07
N ALA A 155 -18.10 -8.33 5.80
CA ALA A 155 -18.28 -9.42 4.86
C ALA A 155 -17.47 -10.63 5.29
N LYS A 156 -18.06 -11.82 5.15
CA LYS A 156 -17.35 -13.08 5.34
C LYS A 156 -16.46 -13.36 4.14
N THR A 157 -15.29 -13.90 4.40
CA THR A 157 -14.39 -14.40 3.38
C THR A 157 -14.51 -15.93 3.26
N TYR A 158 -14.30 -16.45 2.06
CA TYR A 158 -14.39 -17.88 1.76
C TYR A 158 -13.18 -18.31 0.95
N LYS A 159 -12.77 -19.56 1.13
CA LYS A 159 -11.77 -20.24 0.30
C LYS A 159 -12.32 -21.54 -0.26
N HIS A 160 -11.68 -22.06 -1.29
CA HIS A 160 -11.99 -23.41 -1.77
C HIS A 160 -11.42 -24.45 -0.81
N GLY A 161 -12.27 -25.35 -0.34
CA GLY A 161 -11.88 -26.56 0.36
C GLY A 161 -11.32 -27.61 -0.61
N PRO A 162 -10.88 -28.77 -0.08
CA PRO A 162 -10.27 -29.85 -0.87
C PRO A 162 -11.14 -30.36 -2.03
N ASP A 163 -12.45 -30.38 -1.85
CA ASP A 163 -13.42 -30.85 -2.85
C ASP A 163 -14.00 -29.72 -3.72
N GLY A 164 -13.41 -28.51 -3.62
CA GLY A 164 -13.85 -27.32 -4.36
C GLY A 164 -15.05 -26.59 -3.76
N GLU A 165 -15.59 -27.06 -2.63
CA GLU A 165 -16.65 -26.39 -1.88
C GLU A 165 -16.16 -25.07 -1.30
N LEU A 166 -17.08 -24.11 -1.05
CA LEU A 166 -16.76 -22.86 -0.36
C LEU A 166 -16.79 -23.06 1.15
N VAL A 167 -15.63 -22.95 1.78
CA VAL A 167 -15.47 -22.99 3.22
C VAL A 167 -15.23 -21.57 3.75
N GLU A 168 -15.93 -21.18 4.83
CA GLU A 168 -15.68 -19.90 5.46
C GLU A 168 -14.21 -19.82 5.89
N ASP A 169 -13.51 -18.85 5.33
CA ASP A 169 -12.12 -18.57 5.67
C ASP A 169 -12.12 -17.53 6.78
N LYS A 170 -11.78 -17.96 7.96
CA LYS A 170 -11.44 -16.99 9.01
C LYS A 170 -10.04 -16.50 8.68
N PRO A 171 -9.89 -15.22 8.27
CA PRO A 171 -8.58 -14.70 7.92
C PRO A 171 -7.61 -15.00 9.05
N SER A 172 -6.45 -15.55 8.73
CA SER A 172 -5.40 -15.69 9.72
C SER A 172 -4.98 -14.30 10.18
N LEU A 173 -4.58 -14.18 11.43
CA LEU A 173 -4.04 -12.94 12.00
C LEU A 173 -2.90 -12.33 11.17
N GLU A 174 -2.29 -13.13 10.28
CA GLU A 174 -1.19 -12.77 9.39
C GLU A 174 -1.64 -12.06 8.11
N THR A 175 -2.85 -12.35 7.63
CA THR A 175 -3.37 -11.83 6.35
C THR A 175 -4.43 -10.75 6.51
N TRP A 176 -4.94 -10.57 7.70
CA TRP A 176 -5.98 -9.62 8.01
C TRP A 176 -5.49 -8.63 9.07
N PRO A 177 -5.54 -7.33 8.83
CA PRO A 177 -5.24 -6.38 9.89
C PRO A 177 -6.31 -6.54 10.97
N GLU A 178 -5.95 -7.21 12.07
CA GLU A 178 -6.78 -7.16 13.27
C GLU A 178 -6.98 -5.69 13.66
N PRO A 179 -8.21 -5.32 14.03
CA PRO A 179 -8.44 -4.05 14.69
C PRO A 179 -7.45 -3.90 15.85
N GLY A 180 -6.63 -2.86 15.83
CA GLY A 180 -5.65 -2.61 16.88
C GLY A 180 -4.24 -3.18 16.69
N ARG A 181 -3.90 -3.84 15.58
CA ARG A 181 -2.49 -4.19 15.28
C ARG A 181 -1.55 -3.00 15.14
N GLY A 182 -2.10 -1.79 15.00
CA GLY A 182 -1.32 -0.56 15.01
C GLY A 182 -0.48 -0.30 13.77
N ILE A 183 -0.64 -1.09 12.69
CA ILE A 183 -0.02 -0.82 11.39
C ILE A 183 -1.11 -0.47 10.38
N GLU A 184 -1.07 0.77 9.93
CA GLU A 184 -1.96 1.29 8.89
C GLU A 184 -1.29 1.03 7.52
N ALA A 185 -1.41 -0.21 7.01
CA ALA A 185 -0.73 -0.66 5.81
C ALA A 185 -1.27 0.01 4.54
N GLY A 186 -0.39 0.60 3.74
CA GLY A 186 -0.77 1.29 2.50
C GLY A 186 -1.13 0.35 1.35
N GLY A 187 -0.62 -0.89 1.37
CA GLY A 187 -0.87 -1.91 0.36
C GLY A 187 -2.13 -2.73 0.62
N ALA A 188 -2.60 -2.78 1.89
CA ALA A 188 -3.81 -3.49 2.31
C ALA A 188 -4.26 -2.98 3.68
N GLY A 189 -5.49 -3.29 4.11
CA GLY A 189 -5.93 -3.01 5.47
C GLY A 189 -7.03 -1.97 5.62
N ILE A 190 -7.43 -1.30 4.54
CA ILE A 190 -8.59 -0.41 4.56
C ILE A 190 -9.87 -1.23 4.41
N PHE A 191 -10.76 -1.10 5.36
CA PHE A 191 -12.15 -1.53 5.26
C PHE A 191 -12.97 -0.43 4.61
N SER A 192 -13.94 -0.80 3.79
CA SER A 192 -14.83 0.14 3.13
C SER A 192 -16.15 -0.53 2.76
N THR A 193 -17.10 0.26 2.26
CA THR A 193 -18.34 -0.22 1.64
C THR A 193 -18.34 0.11 0.15
N ALA A 194 -19.16 -0.60 -0.63
CA ALA A 194 -19.36 -0.30 -2.04
C ALA A 194 -19.82 1.16 -2.25
N GLY A 195 -20.68 1.67 -1.37
CA GLY A 195 -21.16 3.04 -1.41
C GLY A 195 -20.04 4.07 -1.18
N ASP A 196 -19.21 3.87 -0.16
CA ASP A 196 -18.08 4.77 0.12
C ASP A 196 -17.05 4.73 -1.01
N PHE A 197 -16.72 3.53 -1.50
CA PHE A 197 -15.78 3.37 -2.61
C PHE A 197 -16.32 4.02 -3.90
N ALA A 198 -17.63 3.91 -4.17
CA ALA A 198 -18.24 4.58 -5.32
C ALA A 198 -18.11 6.12 -5.23
N ARG A 199 -18.18 6.70 -4.03
CA ARG A 199 -17.96 8.14 -3.84
C ARG A 199 -16.52 8.53 -4.17
N PHE A 200 -15.55 7.71 -3.77
CA PHE A 200 -14.15 7.92 -4.12
C PHE A 200 -13.93 7.81 -5.65
N ALA A 201 -14.48 6.78 -6.28
CA ALA A 201 -14.40 6.60 -7.72
C ALA A 201 -15.06 7.76 -8.49
N GLN A 202 -16.24 8.20 -8.05
CA GLN A 202 -16.93 9.33 -8.64
C GLN A 202 -16.12 10.65 -8.52
N MET A 203 -15.46 10.86 -7.39
CA MET A 203 -14.55 11.99 -7.20
C MET A 203 -13.43 11.96 -8.25
N LEU A 204 -12.83 10.80 -8.52
CA LEU A 204 -11.80 10.63 -9.53
C LEU A 204 -12.34 10.92 -10.95
N CYS A 205 -13.50 10.36 -11.31
CA CYS A 205 -14.16 10.60 -12.60
C CYS A 205 -14.52 12.08 -12.82
N ASN A 206 -14.80 12.80 -11.75
CA ASN A 206 -15.11 14.24 -11.79
C ASN A 206 -13.85 15.13 -11.74
N GLY A 207 -12.66 14.60 -12.01
CA GLY A 207 -11.43 15.39 -12.01
C GLY A 207 -11.00 15.84 -10.60
N GLY A 208 -11.27 15.04 -9.57
CA GLY A 208 -10.81 15.30 -8.20
C GLY A 208 -11.82 16.01 -7.30
N THR A 209 -13.08 16.17 -7.73
CA THR A 209 -14.11 16.85 -6.92
C THR A 209 -15.36 16.02 -6.77
N LEU A 210 -16.04 16.14 -5.64
CA LEU A 210 -17.36 15.57 -5.40
C LEU A 210 -18.23 16.54 -4.60
N GLU A 211 -19.46 16.84 -5.09
CA GLU A 211 -20.41 17.74 -4.43
C GLU A 211 -19.80 19.09 -4.05
N GLY A 212 -18.97 19.68 -4.93
CA GLY A 212 -18.26 20.94 -4.67
C GLY A 212 -17.12 20.84 -3.64
N ARG A 213 -16.81 19.65 -3.16
CA ARG A 213 -15.70 19.38 -2.23
C ARG A 213 -14.50 18.88 -3.00
N LEU A 214 -13.34 19.44 -2.70
CA LEU A 214 -12.10 19.07 -3.35
C LEU A 214 -11.50 17.85 -2.66
N GLY A 215 -11.32 16.74 -3.38
CA GLY A 215 -10.55 15.58 -2.93
C GLY A 215 -9.05 15.78 -3.20
N PHE A 216 -8.71 16.14 -4.44
CA PHE A 216 -7.38 16.59 -4.84
C PHE A 216 -7.48 17.36 -6.16
N ARG A 217 -6.47 18.17 -6.47
CA ARG A 217 -6.42 18.91 -7.76
C ARG A 217 -5.85 18.00 -8.84
N HIS A 218 -6.42 18.11 -10.04
CA HIS A 218 -6.11 17.25 -11.17
C HIS A 218 -4.76 17.54 -11.86
N ALA A 219 -3.96 18.47 -11.37
CA ALA A 219 -2.74 18.93 -12.07
C ALA A 219 -1.66 17.83 -12.25
N ALA A 220 -1.71 16.74 -11.46
CA ALA A 220 -0.71 15.69 -11.47
C ALA A 220 -1.07 14.44 -12.29
N LEU A 221 -2.32 14.33 -12.79
CA LEU A 221 -2.75 13.18 -13.58
C LEU A 221 -3.27 13.67 -14.94
N PRO A 222 -2.87 13.02 -16.05
CA PRO A 222 -3.56 13.22 -17.32
C PRO A 222 -5.04 12.81 -17.14
N PRO A 223 -5.96 13.35 -17.97
CA PRO A 223 -7.35 12.90 -17.96
C PRO A 223 -7.38 11.38 -18.02
N ILE A 224 -8.03 10.74 -17.03
CA ILE A 224 -8.33 9.32 -17.14
C ILE A 224 -9.44 9.24 -18.18
N GLU A 225 -9.07 9.03 -19.45
CA GLU A 225 -10.02 8.63 -20.46
C GLU A 225 -10.47 7.21 -20.11
N VAL A 226 -11.62 7.12 -19.44
CA VAL A 226 -12.32 5.84 -19.27
C VAL A 226 -12.97 5.53 -20.61
N THR A 227 -12.17 5.01 -21.52
CA THR A 227 -12.65 4.68 -22.88
C THR A 227 -13.51 3.43 -22.91
N GLU A 228 -13.28 2.45 -22.03
CA GLU A 228 -14.16 1.31 -21.78
C GLU A 228 -13.65 0.54 -20.56
N ILE A 229 -14.52 0.29 -19.58
CA ILE A 229 -14.26 -0.76 -18.58
C ILE A 229 -14.69 -2.07 -19.20
N ASP A 230 -13.76 -2.86 -19.72
CA ASP A 230 -14.06 -4.23 -20.12
C ASP A 230 -14.29 -5.09 -18.86
N VAL A 231 -15.54 -5.12 -18.42
CA VAL A 231 -16.01 -5.94 -17.29
C VAL A 231 -15.77 -7.44 -17.46
N ARG A 232 -15.28 -7.89 -18.63
CA ARG A 232 -15.02 -9.31 -18.88
C ARG A 232 -13.67 -9.80 -18.30
N VAL A 233 -12.78 -8.89 -17.90
CA VAL A 233 -11.43 -9.25 -17.41
C VAL A 233 -11.39 -9.50 -15.89
N TRP A 234 -12.45 -9.19 -15.14
CA TRP A 234 -12.49 -9.41 -13.69
C TRP A 234 -13.75 -10.21 -13.31
N PRO A 235 -13.62 -11.46 -12.84
CA PRO A 235 -14.78 -12.26 -12.44
C PRO A 235 -15.28 -11.84 -11.05
N ILE A 236 -15.68 -10.59 -10.86
CA ILE A 236 -16.49 -10.21 -9.71
C ILE A 236 -17.96 -10.32 -10.14
N ARG A 237 -18.58 -11.46 -9.84
CA ARG A 237 -20.05 -11.53 -9.81
C ARG A 237 -20.52 -10.77 -8.57
N ILE A 238 -20.93 -9.52 -8.75
CA ILE A 238 -21.78 -8.83 -7.79
C ILE A 238 -23.18 -9.39 -7.99
N GLN A 239 -23.65 -10.26 -7.10
CA GLN A 239 -25.09 -10.51 -6.96
C GLN A 239 -25.66 -9.34 -6.15
N LEU A 240 -26.57 -8.60 -6.80
CA LEU A 240 -27.43 -7.59 -6.18
C LEU A 240 -28.43 -8.25 -5.24
#